data_9a02d2a2b8520bcfdbf34b579617b199
#
_entry.id   9a02d2a2b8520bcfdbf34b579617b199
#
_cell.length_a   1.000
_cell.length_b   1.000
_cell.length_c   1.000
_cell.angle_alpha   90.00
_cell.angle_beta   90.00
_cell.angle_gamma   90.00
#
_symmetry.space_group_name_H-M   'P 1'
#
loop_
_entity.id
_entity.type
_entity.pdbx_description
1 polymer ?
#
loop_
_entity_poly.entity_id
_entity_poly.type
_entity_poly.pdbx_seq_one_letter_code
_entity_poly.pdbx_strand_id
1 'polypeptide(L)'
;LVIADKYKPIAIAGIIGGEETSINNETKDILLESALFNKEFISRASRILKVKTESSKRFEKGLNWEFVEIASKRASYLIKKYASGNIYKPIDIYEQKIEKRKIIVNLEKINQLLGTTLNENEFGEILKHFGIKKISEKTFEIPYHREDIENYYDLSEEIMKFLKINKIPSKTEFKISDIPKYKKSIYEIAINFLFPRGYYEAKTFSLISEEKAKIFSNDYLRILNPLSTEMNVYRNFIISNLIDALSLNIRRNGYGAKLLEFGKVYRNNKEFYSLGIVVGGRKIKNYFENEEYYSPYELKGDIEALLEFLNYNYHFEIAQKPFLKTCLEIYIDDENVGFLGEVKRSVLKFYDIKYPVYVCEMNLKDVKPSTYEEISKFPKIEKDISILIRKGDYYLNVEKFIKNLKIPFLIDFYLIDVYEGQSIGEDYRSLTFRLVFNEKNRTLKDEEVNEILMEIIQKLEDNGYKVRRI
;
A
#
# COMPACT_ATOMS: atom_id res chain seq x y z
N LEU A 1 -33.38 -1.51 -25.76
CA LEU A 1 -34.81 -1.30 -25.63
C LEU A 1 -35.15 0.10 -26.10
N VAL A 2 -36.18 0.26 -26.96
CA VAL A 2 -36.63 1.53 -27.47
C VAL A 2 -38.14 1.64 -27.34
N ILE A 3 -38.62 2.87 -27.21
CA ILE A 3 -40.02 3.21 -27.38
C ILE A 3 -40.15 3.70 -28.84
N ALA A 4 -41.11 3.18 -29.57
CA ALA A 4 -41.28 3.49 -30.98
C ALA A 4 -42.75 3.76 -31.30
N ASP A 5 -42.99 4.59 -32.29
CA ASP A 5 -44.26 4.69 -32.98
C ASP A 5 -44.34 3.63 -34.10
N LYS A 6 -45.31 3.72 -34.96
CA LYS A 6 -45.48 2.78 -36.07
C LYS A 6 -44.31 2.81 -37.08
N TYR A 7 -43.52 3.86 -37.10
CA TYR A 7 -42.57 4.15 -38.18
C TYR A 7 -41.11 4.21 -37.69
N LYS A 8 -40.84 4.71 -36.46
CA LYS A 8 -39.50 4.97 -35.98
C LYS A 8 -39.37 4.92 -34.46
N PRO A 9 -38.19 4.70 -33.92
CA PRO A 9 -37.89 4.89 -32.49
C PRO A 9 -38.05 6.37 -32.10
N ILE A 10 -38.75 6.63 -30.98
CA ILE A 10 -38.98 7.98 -30.43
C ILE A 10 -38.26 8.23 -29.11
N ALA A 11 -37.81 7.16 -28.45
CA ALA A 11 -36.98 7.24 -27.22
C ALA A 11 -36.15 6.00 -27.04
N ILE A 12 -35.03 6.14 -26.34
CA ILE A 12 -34.31 5.00 -25.75
C ILE A 12 -34.93 4.77 -24.36
N ALA A 13 -35.65 3.66 -24.24
CA ALA A 13 -36.46 3.36 -23.07
C ALA A 13 -35.68 3.49 -21.74
N GLY A 14 -36.21 4.30 -20.83
CA GLY A 14 -35.61 4.53 -19.51
C GLY A 14 -34.29 5.28 -19.51
N ILE A 15 -33.79 5.74 -20.66
CA ILE A 15 -32.51 6.46 -20.77
C ILE A 15 -32.73 7.90 -21.22
N ILE A 16 -33.23 8.11 -22.45
CA ILE A 16 -33.36 9.46 -22.99
C ILE A 16 -34.49 9.51 -24.06
N GLY A 17 -35.25 10.58 -24.07
CA GLY A 17 -36.22 10.88 -25.13
C GLY A 17 -35.54 11.30 -26.44
N GLY A 18 -36.26 11.17 -27.56
CA GLY A 18 -35.81 11.63 -28.86
C GLY A 18 -35.99 13.14 -29.00
N GLU A 19 -35.11 13.79 -29.75
CA GLU A 19 -35.13 15.24 -29.96
C GLU A 19 -36.40 15.69 -30.72
N GLU A 20 -36.82 14.94 -31.76
CA GLU A 20 -37.97 15.27 -32.58
C GLU A 20 -39.32 15.22 -31.83
N THR A 21 -39.36 14.47 -30.72
CA THR A 21 -40.57 14.33 -29.89
C THR A 21 -40.47 15.10 -28.59
N SER A 22 -39.43 15.92 -28.42
CA SER A 22 -39.23 16.75 -27.23
C SER A 22 -40.28 17.88 -27.18
N ILE A 23 -40.61 18.30 -25.95
CA ILE A 23 -41.54 19.40 -25.70
C ILE A 23 -40.90 20.73 -26.12
N ASN A 24 -41.65 21.55 -26.86
CA ASN A 24 -41.25 22.88 -27.28
C ASN A 24 -42.40 23.90 -27.05
N ASN A 25 -42.18 25.16 -27.40
CA ASN A 25 -43.16 26.25 -27.17
C ASN A 25 -44.49 26.10 -27.96
N GLU A 26 -44.52 25.24 -28.97
CA GLU A 26 -45.71 24.99 -29.79
C GLU A 26 -46.46 23.72 -29.40
N THR A 27 -45.93 22.95 -28.45
CA THR A 27 -46.54 21.70 -28.02
C THR A 27 -47.87 21.93 -27.33
N LYS A 28 -48.92 21.31 -27.88
CA LYS A 28 -50.30 21.38 -27.35
C LYS A 28 -50.76 20.09 -26.72
N ASP A 29 -50.37 18.96 -27.29
CA ASP A 29 -50.72 17.63 -26.82
C ASP A 29 -49.48 16.89 -26.39
N ILE A 30 -49.54 16.19 -25.26
CA ILE A 30 -48.45 15.39 -24.70
C ILE A 30 -48.91 13.98 -24.40
N LEU A 31 -48.04 13.01 -24.66
CA LEU A 31 -48.20 11.66 -24.21
C LEU A 31 -47.25 11.45 -23.02
N LEU A 32 -47.85 11.30 -21.83
CA LEU A 32 -47.10 11.05 -20.61
C LEU A 32 -46.79 9.55 -20.46
N GLU A 33 -45.56 9.19 -20.55
CA GLU A 33 -45.08 7.85 -20.23
C GLU A 33 -44.78 7.72 -18.73
N SER A 34 -45.34 6.68 -18.10
CA SER A 34 -44.96 6.24 -16.77
C SER A 34 -44.80 4.72 -16.82
N ALA A 35 -43.58 4.23 -16.76
CA ALA A 35 -43.27 2.85 -17.06
C ALA A 35 -42.28 2.23 -16.06
N LEU A 36 -42.21 0.93 -16.09
CA LEU A 36 -41.18 0.13 -15.43
C LEU A 36 -40.37 -0.62 -16.49
N PHE A 37 -39.07 -0.52 -16.45
CA PHE A 37 -38.16 -1.20 -17.36
C PHE A 37 -37.30 -2.17 -16.59
N ASN A 38 -36.90 -3.28 -17.24
CA ASN A 38 -35.96 -4.20 -16.68
C ASN A 38 -34.62 -3.52 -16.40
N LYS A 39 -34.21 -3.50 -15.14
CA LYS A 39 -33.01 -2.80 -14.65
C LYS A 39 -31.71 -3.24 -15.34
N GLU A 40 -31.60 -4.52 -15.68
CA GLU A 40 -30.41 -5.08 -16.32
C GLU A 40 -30.26 -4.60 -17.76
N PHE A 41 -31.37 -4.52 -18.51
CA PHE A 41 -31.36 -3.99 -19.85
C PHE A 41 -31.00 -2.51 -19.87
N ILE A 42 -31.58 -1.70 -18.95
CA ILE A 42 -31.26 -0.27 -18.87
C ILE A 42 -29.79 -0.07 -18.48
N SER A 43 -29.29 -0.77 -17.45
CA SER A 43 -27.89 -0.69 -17.01
C SER A 43 -26.92 -1.05 -18.17
N ARG A 44 -27.22 -2.13 -18.90
CA ARG A 44 -26.41 -2.54 -20.04
C ARG A 44 -26.43 -1.52 -21.17
N ALA A 45 -27.62 -1.03 -21.54
CA ALA A 45 -27.76 -0.07 -22.60
C ALA A 45 -27.09 1.27 -22.27
N SER A 46 -27.30 1.81 -21.08
CA SER A 46 -26.67 3.05 -20.60
C SER A 46 -25.14 2.97 -20.65
N ARG A 47 -24.57 1.81 -20.29
CA ARG A 47 -23.13 1.56 -20.32
C ARG A 47 -22.58 1.48 -21.76
N ILE A 48 -23.26 0.74 -22.65
CA ILE A 48 -22.84 0.58 -24.06
C ILE A 48 -22.90 1.94 -24.77
N LEU A 49 -23.99 2.67 -24.58
CA LEU A 49 -24.20 3.97 -25.23
C LEU A 49 -23.40 5.11 -24.56
N LYS A 50 -22.82 4.87 -23.39
CA LYS A 50 -22.13 5.87 -22.54
C LYS A 50 -23.02 7.08 -22.22
N VAL A 51 -24.33 6.88 -22.14
CA VAL A 51 -25.33 7.91 -21.82
C VAL A 51 -25.88 7.67 -20.43
N LYS A 52 -25.59 8.57 -19.51
CA LYS A 52 -26.10 8.55 -18.13
C LYS A 52 -26.98 9.74 -17.88
N THR A 53 -28.27 9.48 -17.61
CA THR A 53 -29.29 10.48 -17.27
C THR A 53 -29.84 10.22 -15.88
N GLU A 54 -30.62 11.17 -15.34
CA GLU A 54 -31.33 10.94 -14.07
C GLU A 54 -32.35 9.80 -14.18
N SER A 55 -32.92 9.61 -15.36
CA SER A 55 -33.78 8.48 -15.66
C SER A 55 -33.05 7.17 -15.60
N SER A 56 -31.94 7.02 -16.35
CA SER A 56 -31.15 5.78 -16.39
C SER A 56 -30.62 5.40 -15.01
N LYS A 57 -30.16 6.38 -14.22
CA LYS A 57 -29.67 6.14 -12.83
C LYS A 57 -30.72 5.55 -11.90
N ARG A 58 -32.00 5.91 -12.12
CA ARG A 58 -33.12 5.38 -11.32
C ARG A 58 -33.51 4.00 -11.81
N PHE A 59 -33.70 3.84 -13.11
CA PHE A 59 -34.14 2.57 -13.70
C PHE A 59 -33.09 1.46 -13.53
N GLU A 60 -31.79 1.77 -13.63
CA GLU A 60 -30.72 0.76 -13.45
C GLU A 60 -30.63 0.20 -12.02
N LYS A 61 -31.18 0.91 -11.03
CA LYS A 61 -31.27 0.47 -9.65
C LYS A 61 -32.53 -0.36 -9.35
N GLY A 62 -33.50 -0.33 -10.27
CA GLY A 62 -34.84 -0.88 -10.05
C GLY A 62 -35.78 0.17 -9.48
N LEU A 63 -37.01 0.09 -9.87
CA LEU A 63 -38.09 0.95 -9.38
C LEU A 63 -39.25 0.07 -8.92
N ASN A 64 -39.94 0.56 -7.90
CA ASN A 64 -41.16 -0.06 -7.43
C ASN A 64 -42.29 0.12 -8.44
N TRP A 65 -42.87 -0.99 -8.89
CA TRP A 65 -43.96 -0.96 -9.89
C TRP A 65 -45.22 -0.29 -9.36
N GLU A 66 -45.55 -0.34 -8.07
CA GLU A 66 -46.69 0.36 -7.48
C GLU A 66 -46.62 1.88 -7.67
N PHE A 67 -45.43 2.43 -7.76
CA PHE A 67 -45.26 3.87 -8.00
C PHE A 67 -45.51 4.32 -9.42
N VAL A 68 -45.56 3.43 -10.41
CA VAL A 68 -45.85 3.79 -11.82
C VAL A 68 -47.19 4.47 -11.93
N GLU A 69 -48.26 3.89 -11.34
CA GLU A 69 -49.58 4.47 -11.33
C GLU A 69 -49.67 5.77 -10.51
N ILE A 70 -49.05 5.77 -9.32
CA ILE A 70 -49.01 6.93 -8.42
C ILE A 70 -48.28 8.11 -9.10
N ALA A 71 -47.14 7.84 -9.73
CA ALA A 71 -46.36 8.85 -10.45
C ALA A 71 -47.12 9.43 -11.64
N SER A 72 -47.76 8.56 -12.43
CA SER A 72 -48.60 8.97 -13.55
C SER A 72 -49.76 9.89 -13.10
N LYS A 73 -50.50 9.50 -12.07
CA LYS A 73 -51.58 10.32 -11.48
C LYS A 73 -51.05 11.66 -10.98
N ARG A 74 -49.92 11.66 -10.27
CA ARG A 74 -49.32 12.89 -9.73
C ARG A 74 -48.84 13.83 -10.84
N ALA A 75 -48.17 13.32 -11.85
CA ALA A 75 -47.68 14.08 -12.99
C ALA A 75 -48.87 14.67 -13.77
N SER A 76 -49.91 13.88 -14.07
CA SER A 76 -51.14 14.35 -14.74
C SER A 76 -51.83 15.47 -13.95
N TYR A 77 -51.92 15.32 -12.62
CA TYR A 77 -52.48 16.37 -11.76
C TYR A 77 -51.67 17.68 -11.86
N LEU A 78 -50.35 17.60 -11.86
CA LEU A 78 -49.47 18.78 -11.93
C LEU A 78 -49.56 19.45 -13.30
N ILE A 79 -49.61 18.68 -14.39
CA ILE A 79 -49.79 19.20 -15.74
C ILE A 79 -51.14 19.93 -15.84
N LYS A 80 -52.22 19.30 -15.38
CA LYS A 80 -53.54 19.97 -15.35
C LYS A 80 -53.53 21.28 -14.56
N LYS A 81 -52.86 21.28 -13.39
CA LYS A 81 -52.82 22.44 -12.49
C LYS A 81 -52.03 23.61 -13.08
N TYR A 82 -50.91 23.35 -13.73
CA TYR A 82 -49.98 24.40 -14.17
C TYR A 82 -50.01 24.69 -15.64
N ALA A 83 -50.47 23.75 -16.49
CA ALA A 83 -50.58 23.93 -17.93
C ALA A 83 -52.08 23.97 -18.42
N SER A 84 -53.04 23.91 -17.52
CA SER A 84 -54.49 23.97 -17.84
C SER A 84 -54.96 22.93 -18.84
N GLY A 85 -54.26 21.80 -18.97
CA GLY A 85 -54.56 20.74 -19.93
C GLY A 85 -55.78 19.89 -19.55
N ASN A 86 -56.38 19.22 -20.53
CA ASN A 86 -57.38 18.18 -20.32
C ASN A 86 -56.68 16.83 -20.20
N ILE A 87 -57.14 16.00 -19.26
CA ILE A 87 -56.64 14.65 -19.08
C ILE A 87 -57.59 13.66 -19.73
N TYR A 88 -57.08 12.86 -20.63
CA TYR A 88 -57.82 11.78 -21.27
C TYR A 88 -57.70 10.49 -20.48
N LYS A 89 -58.46 9.45 -20.87
CA LYS A 89 -58.43 8.16 -20.22
C LYS A 89 -57.02 7.54 -20.38
N PRO A 90 -56.38 7.14 -19.29
CA PRO A 90 -55.06 6.50 -19.36
C PRO A 90 -55.16 5.13 -20.03
N ILE A 91 -54.11 4.75 -20.73
CA ILE A 91 -53.90 3.41 -21.24
C ILE A 91 -52.91 2.74 -20.29
N ASP A 92 -53.30 1.61 -19.71
CA ASP A 92 -52.45 0.80 -18.84
C ASP A 92 -52.22 -0.56 -19.49
N ILE A 93 -50.97 -0.85 -19.82
CA ILE A 93 -50.55 -2.10 -20.44
C ILE A 93 -49.69 -2.84 -19.45
N TYR A 94 -50.15 -4.03 -19.10
CA TYR A 94 -49.57 -4.81 -18.05
C TYR A 94 -49.50 -6.28 -18.47
N GLU A 95 -48.35 -6.69 -19.04
CA GLU A 95 -48.21 -8.02 -19.64
C GLU A 95 -48.09 -9.11 -18.58
N GLN A 96 -47.41 -8.85 -17.44
CA GLN A 96 -47.14 -9.84 -16.45
C GLN A 96 -47.35 -9.29 -15.04
N LYS A 97 -48.33 -9.84 -14.30
CA LYS A 97 -48.55 -9.49 -12.91
C LYS A 97 -47.35 -9.82 -12.07
N ILE A 98 -46.77 -8.84 -11.42
CA ILE A 98 -45.71 -9.03 -10.45
C ILE A 98 -46.35 -9.44 -9.12
N GLU A 99 -45.99 -10.61 -8.61
CA GLU A 99 -46.45 -11.06 -7.31
C GLU A 99 -45.59 -10.50 -6.19
N LYS A 100 -46.25 -10.20 -5.05
CA LYS A 100 -45.52 -9.76 -3.86
C LYS A 100 -44.60 -10.88 -3.36
N ARG A 101 -43.37 -10.48 -2.98
CA ARG A 101 -42.45 -11.43 -2.41
C ARG A 101 -42.95 -11.93 -1.07
N LYS A 102 -42.81 -13.24 -0.87
CA LYS A 102 -43.13 -13.91 0.39
C LYS A 102 -41.86 -14.48 0.98
N ILE A 103 -41.60 -14.22 2.25
CA ILE A 103 -40.46 -14.77 2.96
C ILE A 103 -40.93 -15.64 4.12
N ILE A 104 -40.17 -16.67 4.44
CA ILE A 104 -40.38 -17.50 5.61
C ILE A 104 -39.53 -16.97 6.76
N VAL A 105 -40.17 -16.65 7.86
CA VAL A 105 -39.52 -16.06 9.02
C VAL A 105 -39.71 -16.96 10.26
N ASN A 106 -38.64 -17.21 10.96
CA ASN A 106 -38.65 -17.88 12.26
C ASN A 106 -38.20 -16.88 13.34
N LEU A 107 -39.12 -16.55 14.24
CA LEU A 107 -38.88 -15.56 15.33
C LEU A 107 -37.75 -16.02 16.27
N GLU A 108 -37.62 -17.32 16.54
CA GLU A 108 -36.54 -17.84 17.37
C GLU A 108 -35.17 -17.58 16.77
N LYS A 109 -35.03 -17.76 15.44
CA LYS A 109 -33.78 -17.45 14.73
C LYS A 109 -33.47 -15.97 14.75
N ILE A 110 -34.47 -15.08 14.60
CA ILE A 110 -34.29 -13.65 14.73
C ILE A 110 -33.84 -13.28 16.15
N ASN A 111 -34.50 -13.80 17.17
CA ASN A 111 -34.13 -13.54 18.55
C ASN A 111 -32.68 -14.03 18.85
N GLN A 112 -32.33 -15.21 18.34
CA GLN A 112 -30.97 -15.73 18.47
C GLN A 112 -29.93 -14.83 17.77
N LEU A 113 -30.25 -14.36 16.55
CA LEU A 113 -29.35 -13.50 15.76
C LEU A 113 -29.15 -12.13 16.42
N LEU A 114 -30.21 -11.54 16.92
CA LEU A 114 -30.19 -10.21 17.53
C LEU A 114 -29.85 -10.22 19.04
N GLY A 115 -29.85 -11.39 19.67
CA GLY A 115 -29.71 -11.51 21.12
C GLY A 115 -30.92 -10.93 21.90
N THR A 116 -32.12 -10.99 21.30
CA THR A 116 -33.37 -10.44 21.86
C THR A 116 -34.32 -11.57 22.32
N THR A 117 -35.40 -11.17 22.99
CA THR A 117 -36.46 -12.07 23.48
C THR A 117 -37.84 -11.59 23.06
N LEU A 118 -37.95 -11.11 21.79
CA LEU A 118 -39.22 -10.65 21.25
C LEU A 118 -40.27 -11.76 21.27
N ASN A 119 -41.48 -11.42 21.70
CA ASN A 119 -42.62 -12.29 21.57
C ASN A 119 -43.37 -12.06 20.24
N GLU A 120 -44.33 -12.93 19.89
CA GLU A 120 -45.10 -12.87 18.64
C GLU A 120 -45.84 -11.54 18.45
N ASN A 121 -46.37 -10.95 19.54
CA ASN A 121 -47.12 -9.68 19.45
C ASN A 121 -46.20 -8.52 19.17
N GLU A 122 -45.10 -8.41 19.89
CA GLU A 122 -44.07 -7.37 19.66
C GLU A 122 -43.49 -7.44 18.25
N PHE A 123 -43.17 -8.66 17.83
CA PHE A 123 -42.70 -8.94 16.47
C PHE A 123 -43.72 -8.52 15.41
N GLY A 124 -45.01 -8.87 15.61
CA GLY A 124 -46.10 -8.50 14.72
C GLY A 124 -46.30 -6.99 14.59
N GLU A 125 -46.22 -6.24 15.69
CA GLU A 125 -46.33 -4.77 15.67
C GLU A 125 -45.13 -4.12 14.93
N ILE A 126 -43.91 -4.64 15.12
CA ILE A 126 -42.74 -4.16 14.39
C ILE A 126 -42.94 -4.38 12.89
N LEU A 127 -43.36 -5.57 12.48
CA LEU A 127 -43.56 -5.87 11.05
C LEU A 127 -44.65 -5.04 10.43
N LYS A 128 -45.74 -4.78 11.17
CA LYS A 128 -46.82 -3.92 10.73
C LYS A 128 -46.37 -2.48 10.47
N HIS A 129 -45.42 -1.98 11.30
CA HIS A 129 -44.80 -0.66 11.10
C HIS A 129 -44.10 -0.56 9.72
N PHE A 130 -43.47 -1.63 9.25
CA PHE A 130 -42.82 -1.73 7.94
C PHE A 130 -43.79 -2.08 6.79
N GLY A 131 -45.09 -2.20 7.05
CA GLY A 131 -46.08 -2.61 6.06
C GLY A 131 -46.02 -4.08 5.65
N ILE A 132 -45.30 -4.90 6.39
CA ILE A 132 -45.16 -6.31 6.15
C ILE A 132 -46.38 -7.06 6.73
N LYS A 133 -47.03 -7.86 5.88
CA LYS A 133 -48.24 -8.55 6.26
C LYS A 133 -48.03 -10.03 6.59
N LYS A 134 -48.56 -10.50 7.71
CA LYS A 134 -48.55 -11.93 8.05
C LYS A 134 -49.60 -12.68 7.20
N ILE A 135 -49.16 -13.65 6.39
CA ILE A 135 -50.03 -14.45 5.51
C ILE A 135 -50.35 -15.81 6.18
N SER A 136 -49.36 -16.39 6.86
CA SER A 136 -49.51 -17.60 7.63
C SER A 136 -48.65 -17.53 8.88
N GLU A 137 -48.59 -18.60 9.67
CA GLU A 137 -47.84 -18.66 10.92
C GLU A 137 -46.37 -18.18 10.75
N LYS A 138 -45.72 -18.62 9.68
CA LYS A 138 -44.30 -18.30 9.39
C LYS A 138 -44.05 -17.56 8.09
N THR A 139 -45.11 -17.23 7.32
CA THR A 139 -44.98 -16.61 6.00
C THR A 139 -45.44 -15.16 6.06
N PHE A 140 -44.59 -14.28 5.56
CA PHE A 140 -44.85 -12.84 5.54
C PHE A 140 -44.71 -12.30 4.12
N GLU A 141 -45.66 -11.43 3.73
CA GLU A 141 -45.68 -10.71 2.44
C GLU A 141 -44.91 -9.41 2.58
N ILE A 142 -43.90 -9.21 1.76
CA ILE A 142 -43.09 -8.02 1.72
C ILE A 142 -43.70 -6.99 0.77
N PRO A 143 -43.84 -5.72 1.20
CA PRO A 143 -44.37 -4.67 0.32
C PRO A 143 -43.36 -4.40 -0.82
N TYR A 144 -43.86 -4.05 -1.99
CA TYR A 144 -43.02 -3.88 -3.19
C TYR A 144 -41.90 -2.87 -3.07
N HIS A 145 -42.09 -1.80 -2.26
CA HIS A 145 -41.05 -0.78 -2.04
C HIS A 145 -39.88 -1.25 -1.19
N ARG A 146 -39.91 -2.48 -0.65
CA ARG A 146 -38.87 -3.12 0.12
C ARG A 146 -38.27 -4.28 -0.66
N GLU A 147 -37.77 -4.01 -1.85
CA GLU A 147 -37.08 -5.01 -2.68
C GLU A 147 -35.79 -5.51 -2.05
N ASP A 148 -35.24 -4.76 -1.10
CA ASP A 148 -34.07 -5.07 -0.29
C ASP A 148 -34.27 -6.23 0.68
N ILE A 149 -35.53 -6.53 1.09
CA ILE A 149 -35.84 -7.61 2.01
C ILE A 149 -36.06 -8.92 1.23
N GLU A 150 -35.06 -9.76 1.18
CA GLU A 150 -35.09 -11.05 0.48
C GLU A 150 -35.26 -12.24 1.41
N ASN A 151 -34.82 -12.09 2.64
CA ASN A 151 -34.79 -13.16 3.63
C ASN A 151 -34.90 -12.62 5.07
N TYR A 152 -34.83 -13.51 6.06
CA TYR A 152 -34.99 -13.11 7.44
C TYR A 152 -33.79 -12.35 8.03
N TYR A 153 -32.62 -12.41 7.41
CA TYR A 153 -31.44 -11.61 7.85
C TYR A 153 -31.69 -10.13 7.57
N ASP A 154 -32.18 -9.81 6.35
CA ASP A 154 -32.52 -8.43 5.96
C ASP A 154 -33.61 -7.87 6.90
N LEU A 155 -34.62 -8.72 7.21
CA LEU A 155 -35.67 -8.36 8.15
C LEU A 155 -35.12 -8.12 9.56
N SER A 156 -34.14 -8.91 10.00
CA SER A 156 -33.49 -8.73 11.30
C SER A 156 -32.82 -7.37 11.41
N GLU A 157 -32.20 -6.87 10.33
CA GLU A 157 -31.60 -5.51 10.29
C GLU A 157 -32.66 -4.43 10.52
N GLU A 158 -33.85 -4.54 9.90
CA GLU A 158 -34.93 -3.59 10.10
C GLU A 158 -35.48 -3.62 11.54
N ILE A 159 -35.61 -4.83 12.09
CA ILE A 159 -36.04 -4.99 13.49
C ILE A 159 -35.01 -4.34 14.42
N MET A 160 -33.72 -4.54 14.16
CA MET A 160 -32.63 -3.91 14.93
C MET A 160 -32.72 -2.38 14.87
N LYS A 161 -32.94 -1.80 13.70
CA LYS A 161 -33.15 -0.36 13.53
C LYS A 161 -34.35 0.15 14.32
N PHE A 162 -35.47 -0.57 14.27
CA PHE A 162 -36.69 -0.24 15.01
C PHE A 162 -36.48 -0.26 16.54
N LEU A 163 -35.85 -1.31 17.03
CA LEU A 163 -35.56 -1.48 18.45
C LEU A 163 -34.55 -0.46 18.99
N LYS A 164 -33.78 0.17 18.12
CA LYS A 164 -32.59 1.00 18.37
C LYS A 164 -31.43 0.17 18.95
N ILE A 165 -30.30 0.21 18.26
CA ILE A 165 -29.11 -0.59 18.55
C ILE A 165 -28.66 -0.54 20.02
N ASN A 166 -28.85 0.60 20.67
CA ASN A 166 -28.49 0.78 22.08
C ASN A 166 -29.38 0.00 23.08
N LYS A 167 -30.50 -0.55 22.63
CA LYS A 167 -31.39 -1.39 23.45
C LYS A 167 -31.15 -2.86 23.30
N ILE A 168 -30.31 -3.25 22.33
CA ILE A 168 -29.93 -4.65 22.12
C ILE A 168 -28.80 -4.95 23.11
N PRO A 169 -28.95 -5.98 23.94
CA PRO A 169 -27.95 -6.30 24.96
C PRO A 169 -26.65 -6.75 24.28
N SER A 170 -25.54 -6.14 24.70
CA SER A 170 -24.21 -6.59 24.29
C SER A 170 -23.92 -7.93 24.98
N LYS A 171 -23.67 -8.97 24.22
CA LYS A 171 -23.31 -10.29 24.73
C LYS A 171 -21.85 -10.56 24.38
N THR A 172 -21.01 -10.62 25.39
CA THR A 172 -19.59 -10.92 25.24
C THR A 172 -19.32 -12.33 25.77
N GLU A 173 -19.40 -13.32 24.92
CA GLU A 173 -18.95 -14.68 25.25
C GLU A 173 -17.59 -14.89 24.60
N PHE A 174 -16.51 -14.75 25.36
CA PHE A 174 -15.19 -15.19 24.92
C PHE A 174 -14.98 -16.65 25.32
N LYS A 175 -15.05 -17.55 24.36
CA LYS A 175 -14.44 -18.88 24.52
C LYS A 175 -12.96 -18.71 24.22
N ILE A 176 -12.13 -18.65 25.26
CA ILE A 176 -10.68 -18.72 25.10
C ILE A 176 -10.35 -20.17 24.76
N SER A 177 -10.41 -20.51 23.50
CA SER A 177 -9.80 -21.72 22.98
C SER A 177 -8.58 -21.30 22.17
N ASP A 178 -7.46 -21.94 22.38
CA ASP A 178 -6.19 -21.80 21.63
C ASP A 178 -5.99 -20.47 20.92
N ILE A 179 -5.54 -19.46 21.70
CA ILE A 179 -5.10 -18.19 21.09
C ILE A 179 -3.86 -18.52 20.26
N PRO A 180 -3.92 -18.40 18.93
CA PRO A 180 -2.75 -18.63 18.09
C PRO A 180 -1.64 -17.69 18.56
N LYS A 181 -0.47 -18.25 18.86
CA LYS A 181 0.69 -17.43 19.24
C LYS A 181 0.97 -16.44 18.11
N TYR A 182 0.83 -15.16 18.40
CA TYR A 182 1.16 -14.11 17.44
C TYR A 182 2.65 -14.20 17.10
N LYS A 183 2.96 -14.42 15.82
CA LYS A 183 4.33 -14.40 15.30
C LYS A 183 4.51 -13.09 14.53
N LYS A 184 5.42 -12.26 15.01
CA LYS A 184 5.77 -11.03 14.30
C LYS A 184 6.28 -11.34 12.89
N SER A 185 5.83 -10.58 11.92
CA SER A 185 6.38 -10.67 10.56
C SER A 185 7.81 -10.13 10.54
N ILE A 186 8.60 -10.56 9.57
CA ILE A 186 9.96 -10.05 9.37
C ILE A 186 9.99 -8.53 9.21
N TYR A 187 9.02 -7.97 8.53
CA TYR A 187 8.92 -6.52 8.32
C TYR A 187 8.57 -5.77 9.59
N GLU A 188 7.73 -6.33 10.44
CA GLU A 188 7.44 -5.74 11.75
C GLU A 188 8.69 -5.74 12.65
N ILE A 189 9.48 -6.81 12.58
CA ILE A 189 10.77 -6.91 13.28
C ILE A 189 11.72 -5.83 12.77
N ALA A 190 11.85 -5.68 11.44
CA ALA A 190 12.71 -4.68 10.82
C ALA A 190 12.30 -3.24 11.14
N ILE A 191 11.01 -2.95 11.09
CA ILE A 191 10.46 -1.62 11.42
C ILE A 191 10.73 -1.29 12.89
N ASN A 192 10.46 -2.22 13.81
CA ASN A 192 10.73 -2.02 15.22
C ASN A 192 12.21 -1.82 15.55
N PHE A 193 13.11 -2.42 14.75
CA PHE A 193 14.54 -2.20 14.85
C PHE A 193 14.96 -0.80 14.38
N LEU A 194 14.33 -0.29 13.34
CA LEU A 194 14.67 1.01 12.74
C LEU A 194 14.05 2.20 13.49
N PHE A 195 12.91 2.06 14.16
CA PHE A 195 12.29 3.15 14.91
C PHE A 195 13.21 3.83 15.93
N PRO A 196 13.93 3.09 16.82
CA PRO A 196 14.85 3.72 17.76
C PRO A 196 16.04 4.42 17.11
N ARG A 197 16.29 4.15 15.82
CA ARG A 197 17.32 4.81 15.00
C ARG A 197 16.82 6.08 14.32
N GLY A 198 15.61 6.55 14.69
CA GLY A 198 15.03 7.81 14.24
C GLY A 198 14.27 7.73 12.91
N TYR A 199 13.85 6.55 12.50
CA TYR A 199 13.00 6.38 11.34
C TYR A 199 11.53 6.60 11.70
N TYR A 200 10.79 7.19 10.75
CA TYR A 200 9.35 7.35 10.80
C TYR A 200 8.69 6.52 9.71
N GLU A 201 7.67 5.77 10.07
CA GLU A 201 6.87 5.05 9.09
C GLU A 201 5.97 6.01 8.31
N ALA A 202 5.97 5.87 6.99
CA ALA A 202 5.02 6.52 6.10
C ALA A 202 4.14 5.46 5.44
N LYS A 203 2.89 5.81 5.15
CA LYS A 203 1.99 5.00 4.33
C LYS A 203 1.58 5.83 3.13
N THR A 204 2.02 5.43 1.97
CA THR A 204 1.79 6.15 0.73
C THR A 204 0.89 5.37 -0.23
N PHE A 205 0.37 6.03 -1.25
CA PHE A 205 -0.50 5.38 -2.22
C PHE A 205 0.26 4.38 -3.09
N SER A 206 -0.39 3.26 -3.41
CA SER A 206 0.16 2.29 -4.37
C SER A 206 0.04 2.75 -5.82
N LEU A 207 -0.78 3.76 -6.09
CA LEU A 207 -0.99 4.34 -7.41
C LEU A 207 -0.20 5.65 -7.53
N ILE A 208 0.47 5.81 -8.67
CA ILE A 208 1.28 6.98 -9.00
C ILE A 208 1.03 7.40 -10.46
N SER A 209 1.55 8.55 -10.86
CA SER A 209 1.57 8.93 -12.27
C SER A 209 2.59 8.10 -13.06
N GLU A 210 2.29 7.86 -14.32
CA GLU A 210 3.20 7.18 -15.23
C GLU A 210 4.54 7.90 -15.38
N GLU A 211 4.52 9.23 -15.37
CA GLU A 211 5.72 10.07 -15.41
C GLU A 211 6.65 9.74 -14.24
N LYS A 212 6.10 9.65 -13.04
CA LYS A 212 6.86 9.28 -11.84
C LYS A 212 7.43 7.86 -11.92
N ALA A 213 6.63 6.89 -12.37
CA ALA A 213 7.09 5.51 -12.52
C ALA A 213 8.29 5.41 -13.48
N LYS A 214 8.25 6.12 -14.60
CA LYS A 214 9.31 6.15 -15.64
C LYS A 214 10.65 6.67 -15.13
N ILE A 215 10.68 7.53 -14.11
CA ILE A 215 11.93 7.99 -13.50
C ILE A 215 12.76 6.83 -12.97
N PHE A 216 12.09 5.81 -12.43
CA PHE A 216 12.74 4.67 -11.79
C PHE A 216 12.87 3.46 -12.73
N SER A 217 11.83 3.16 -13.51
CA SER A 217 11.84 2.07 -14.49
C SER A 217 10.66 2.18 -15.46
N ASN A 218 10.84 1.67 -16.67
CA ASN A 218 9.75 1.52 -17.64
C ASN A 218 8.88 0.27 -17.38
N ASP A 219 9.23 -0.53 -16.39
CA ASP A 219 8.45 -1.70 -15.96
C ASP A 219 7.46 -1.29 -14.87
N TYR A 220 6.21 -1.12 -15.24
CA TYR A 220 5.08 -0.75 -14.35
C TYR A 220 3.76 -1.27 -14.91
N LEU A 221 2.78 -1.51 -14.04
CA LEU A 221 1.43 -1.94 -14.41
C LEU A 221 0.49 -0.74 -14.57
N ARG A 222 -0.22 -0.68 -15.70
CA ARG A 222 -1.25 0.32 -15.96
C ARG A 222 -2.61 -0.10 -15.42
N ILE A 223 -3.38 0.88 -14.98
CA ILE A 223 -4.80 0.70 -14.67
C ILE A 223 -5.63 0.92 -15.93
N LEU A 224 -6.59 0.03 -16.19
CA LEU A 224 -7.46 0.15 -17.37
C LEU A 224 -8.36 1.40 -17.31
N ASN A 225 -8.89 1.71 -16.13
CA ASN A 225 -9.83 2.81 -15.92
C ASN A 225 -9.35 3.72 -14.77
N PRO A 226 -8.27 4.50 -14.94
CA PRO A 226 -7.75 5.35 -13.87
C PRO A 226 -8.71 6.50 -13.59
N LEU A 227 -8.82 6.87 -12.30
CA LEU A 227 -9.63 8.00 -11.87
C LEU A 227 -9.01 9.36 -12.26
N SER A 228 -7.68 9.40 -12.39
CA SER A 228 -6.92 10.58 -12.79
C SER A 228 -5.60 10.20 -13.44
N THR A 229 -4.96 11.15 -14.12
CA THR A 229 -3.62 10.99 -14.69
C THR A 229 -2.54 10.85 -13.62
N GLU A 230 -2.79 11.39 -12.42
CA GLU A 230 -1.87 11.33 -11.27
C GLU A 230 -1.83 9.93 -10.62
N MET A 231 -2.82 9.06 -10.91
CA MET A 231 -2.99 7.73 -10.32
C MET A 231 -3.34 6.69 -11.39
N ASN A 232 -2.53 6.61 -12.45
CA ASN A 232 -2.83 5.79 -13.61
C ASN A 232 -1.97 4.53 -13.73
N VAL A 233 -0.95 4.36 -12.88
CA VAL A 233 -0.12 3.15 -12.83
C VAL A 233 0.14 2.73 -11.37
N TYR A 234 0.43 1.46 -11.17
CA TYR A 234 0.94 0.98 -9.90
C TYR A 234 2.41 1.35 -9.73
N ARG A 235 2.82 1.73 -8.50
CA ARG A 235 4.21 2.05 -8.18
C ARG A 235 5.13 0.84 -8.41
N ASN A 236 6.22 1.07 -9.10
CA ASN A 236 7.27 0.08 -9.29
C ASN A 236 8.32 0.07 -8.17
N PHE A 237 8.44 1.18 -7.42
CA PHE A 237 9.29 1.31 -6.24
C PHE A 237 8.57 2.11 -5.14
N ILE A 238 8.78 1.73 -3.88
CA ILE A 238 8.25 2.46 -2.71
C ILE A 238 8.95 3.80 -2.56
N ILE A 239 10.26 3.83 -2.81
CA ILE A 239 11.09 5.04 -2.67
C ILE A 239 10.57 6.21 -3.49
N SER A 240 9.85 5.96 -4.60
CA SER A 240 9.27 7.03 -5.42
C SER A 240 8.34 7.94 -4.62
N ASN A 241 7.51 7.37 -3.77
CA ASN A 241 6.57 8.11 -2.93
C ASN A 241 7.18 8.57 -1.62
N LEU A 242 8.16 7.84 -1.09
CA LEU A 242 8.89 8.29 0.10
C LEU A 242 9.72 9.55 -0.17
N ILE A 243 10.24 9.71 -1.39
CA ILE A 243 10.92 10.96 -1.80
C ILE A 243 9.92 12.12 -1.85
N ASP A 244 8.66 11.92 -2.29
CA ASP A 244 7.61 12.94 -2.18
C ASP A 244 7.34 13.34 -0.72
N ALA A 245 7.21 12.33 0.15
CA ALA A 245 6.98 12.55 1.57
C ALA A 245 8.14 13.33 2.20
N LEU A 246 9.39 13.00 1.84
CA LEU A 246 10.57 13.73 2.28
C LEU A 246 10.56 15.18 1.75
N SER A 247 10.25 15.39 0.46
CA SER A 247 10.11 16.72 -0.13
C SER A 247 9.10 17.58 0.62
N LEU A 248 7.94 16.99 0.93
CA LEU A 248 6.89 17.65 1.70
C LEU A 248 7.37 18.04 3.11
N ASN A 249 8.09 17.15 3.79
CA ASN A 249 8.68 17.43 5.11
C ASN A 249 9.68 18.59 5.05
N ILE A 250 10.61 18.56 4.09
CA ILE A 250 11.60 19.62 3.92
C ILE A 250 10.92 20.97 3.66
N ARG A 251 9.90 21.01 2.80
CA ARG A 251 9.17 22.25 2.48
C ARG A 251 8.40 22.81 3.66
N ARG A 252 7.78 21.94 4.47
CA ARG A 252 6.95 22.37 5.61
C ARG A 252 7.75 22.72 6.84
N ASN A 253 8.74 21.90 7.16
CA ASN A 253 9.45 21.95 8.44
C ASN A 253 10.87 22.51 8.33
N GLY A 254 11.44 22.63 7.12
CA GLY A 254 12.81 23.02 6.88
C GLY A 254 13.87 21.96 7.22
N TYR A 255 13.45 20.78 7.66
CA TYR A 255 14.32 19.68 8.06
C TYR A 255 14.09 18.44 7.20
N GLY A 256 15.14 17.63 7.08
CA GLY A 256 15.07 16.31 6.50
C GLY A 256 14.47 15.28 7.45
N ALA A 257 14.43 14.03 6.99
CA ALA A 257 13.91 12.92 7.77
C ALA A 257 14.54 11.59 7.35
N LYS A 258 14.42 10.60 8.22
CA LYS A 258 14.58 9.17 7.93
C LYS A 258 13.19 8.58 7.81
N LEU A 259 12.76 8.22 6.60
CA LEU A 259 11.44 7.66 6.32
C LEU A 259 11.55 6.21 5.88
N LEU A 260 10.59 5.39 6.28
CA LEU A 260 10.46 4.02 5.82
C LEU A 260 9.01 3.68 5.48
N GLU A 261 8.83 2.72 4.59
CA GLU A 261 7.54 2.11 4.29
C GLU A 261 7.73 0.65 3.92
N PHE A 262 6.90 -0.21 4.51
CA PHE A 262 6.70 -1.56 4.02
C PHE A 262 5.41 -1.62 3.22
N GLY A 263 5.49 -2.14 1.99
CA GLY A 263 4.33 -2.19 1.11
C GLY A 263 4.57 -3.00 -0.16
N LYS A 264 3.55 -3.02 -1.01
CA LYS A 264 3.60 -3.70 -2.30
C LYS A 264 4.15 -2.80 -3.39
N VAL A 265 4.95 -3.38 -4.27
CA VAL A 265 5.42 -2.82 -5.54
C VAL A 265 5.08 -3.78 -6.68
N TYR A 266 5.00 -3.25 -7.90
CA TYR A 266 4.48 -3.99 -9.04
C TYR A 266 5.45 -3.89 -10.22
N ARG A 267 6.06 -5.02 -10.57
CA ARG A 267 7.05 -5.16 -11.65
C ARG A 267 6.86 -6.51 -12.35
N ASN A 268 7.18 -6.60 -13.64
CA ASN A 268 7.07 -7.85 -14.41
C ASN A 268 5.70 -8.53 -14.30
N ASN A 269 4.61 -7.76 -14.26
CA ASN A 269 3.24 -8.24 -14.05
C ASN A 269 3.05 -9.04 -12.75
N LYS A 270 3.90 -8.80 -11.74
CA LYS A 270 3.83 -9.44 -10.42
C LYS A 270 3.84 -8.40 -9.32
N GLU A 271 3.28 -8.77 -8.19
CA GLU A 271 3.40 -7.98 -6.97
C GLU A 271 4.49 -8.56 -6.05
N PHE A 272 5.22 -7.66 -5.40
CA PHE A 272 6.25 -7.99 -4.42
C PHE A 272 6.06 -7.14 -3.19
N TYR A 273 6.35 -7.69 -2.02
CA TYR A 273 6.51 -6.90 -0.83
C TYR A 273 7.92 -6.35 -0.74
N SER A 274 8.06 -5.08 -0.40
CA SER A 274 9.36 -4.43 -0.29
C SER A 274 9.40 -3.50 0.91
N LEU A 275 10.56 -3.36 1.53
CA LEU A 275 10.89 -2.32 2.49
C LEU A 275 11.62 -1.21 1.76
N GLY A 276 10.97 -0.04 1.65
CA GLY A 276 11.59 1.17 1.11
C GLY A 276 12.05 2.08 2.24
N ILE A 277 13.21 2.68 2.07
CA ILE A 277 13.82 3.61 3.03
C ILE A 277 14.35 4.81 2.28
N VAL A 278 14.12 6.01 2.84
CA VAL A 278 14.64 7.27 2.31
C VAL A 278 15.18 8.11 3.45
N VAL A 279 16.40 8.61 3.28
CA VAL A 279 17.10 9.46 4.25
C VAL A 279 17.67 10.67 3.53
N GLY A 280 17.41 11.88 4.01
CA GLY A 280 17.96 13.07 3.36
C GLY A 280 17.54 14.39 4.01
N GLY A 281 18.18 15.46 3.56
CA GLY A 281 17.96 16.81 4.05
C GLY A 281 18.81 17.18 5.25
N ARG A 282 18.45 18.29 5.89
CA ARG A 282 19.12 18.81 7.08
C ARG A 282 18.64 18.09 8.33
N LYS A 283 19.54 17.71 9.23
CA LYS A 283 19.20 17.13 10.52
C LYS A 283 18.58 18.18 11.45
N ILE A 284 17.69 17.75 12.32
CA ILE A 284 17.21 18.58 13.43
C ILE A 284 18.31 18.61 14.47
N LYS A 285 18.79 19.82 14.79
CA LYS A 285 19.81 20.04 15.82
C LYS A 285 19.43 21.10 16.82
N ASN A 286 20.12 21.11 17.95
CA ASN A 286 20.00 22.15 18.96
C ASN A 286 20.52 23.50 18.41
N TYR A 287 20.07 24.61 19.01
CA TYR A 287 20.32 25.97 18.57
C TYR A 287 21.82 26.36 18.47
N PHE A 288 22.69 25.62 19.14
CA PHE A 288 24.13 25.91 19.26
C PHE A 288 25.02 25.04 18.39
N GLU A 289 24.48 24.15 17.59
CA GLU A 289 25.26 23.23 16.75
C GLU A 289 25.29 23.66 15.29
N ASN A 290 26.39 23.39 14.60
CA ASN A 290 26.53 23.63 13.16
C ASN A 290 25.49 22.81 12.38
N GLU A 291 25.07 23.31 11.23
CA GLU A 291 24.18 22.59 10.33
C GLU A 291 24.82 21.28 9.89
N GLU A 292 24.12 20.19 10.10
CA GLU A 292 24.50 18.87 9.62
C GLU A 292 23.45 18.31 8.65
N TYR A 293 23.96 17.55 7.69
CA TYR A 293 23.15 16.86 6.71
C TYR A 293 23.28 15.35 6.89
N TYR A 294 22.23 14.62 6.52
CA TYR A 294 22.34 13.18 6.46
C TYR A 294 23.41 12.75 5.46
N SER A 295 24.13 11.68 5.78
CA SER A 295 25.20 11.12 4.96
C SER A 295 24.85 9.73 4.44
N PRO A 296 25.52 9.25 3.37
CA PRO A 296 25.31 7.88 2.87
C PRO A 296 25.70 6.82 3.89
N TYR A 297 26.67 7.14 4.77
CA TYR A 297 27.17 6.21 5.79
C TYR A 297 26.13 5.93 6.88
N GLU A 298 25.26 6.88 7.19
CA GLU A 298 24.19 6.65 8.15
C GLU A 298 23.17 5.64 7.63
N LEU A 299 22.72 5.80 6.36
CA LEU A 299 21.83 4.82 5.78
C LEU A 299 22.51 3.45 5.68
N LYS A 300 23.76 3.40 5.17
CA LYS A 300 24.48 2.16 5.01
C LYS A 300 24.68 1.46 6.37
N GLY A 301 25.11 2.19 7.38
CA GLY A 301 25.31 1.63 8.74
C GLY A 301 24.00 1.14 9.38
N ASP A 302 22.88 1.83 9.18
CA ASP A 302 21.57 1.38 9.67
C ASP A 302 21.10 0.11 8.95
N ILE A 303 21.39 -0.03 7.63
CA ILE A 303 21.08 -1.24 6.87
C ILE A 303 21.99 -2.41 7.28
N GLU A 304 23.30 -2.20 7.42
CA GLU A 304 24.23 -3.22 7.92
C GLU A 304 23.80 -3.74 9.29
N ALA A 305 23.54 -2.83 10.22
CA ALA A 305 23.05 -3.20 11.54
C ALA A 305 21.72 -3.97 11.52
N LEU A 306 20.81 -3.65 10.60
CA LEU A 306 19.57 -4.42 10.42
C LEU A 306 19.85 -5.82 9.89
N LEU A 307 20.71 -5.96 8.89
CA LEU A 307 21.05 -7.26 8.30
C LEU A 307 21.76 -8.17 9.30
N GLU A 308 22.65 -7.60 10.13
CA GLU A 308 23.31 -8.28 11.25
C GLU A 308 22.32 -8.71 12.33
N PHE A 309 21.40 -7.81 12.73
CA PHE A 309 20.35 -8.11 13.70
C PHE A 309 19.45 -9.26 13.24
N LEU A 310 19.19 -9.36 11.93
CA LEU A 310 18.42 -10.44 11.33
C LEU A 310 19.23 -11.73 11.09
N ASN A 311 20.50 -11.73 11.47
CA ASN A 311 21.45 -12.83 11.33
C ASN A 311 21.62 -13.30 9.88
N TYR A 312 21.64 -12.34 8.92
CA TYR A 312 21.86 -12.65 7.53
C TYR A 312 23.36 -12.70 7.19
N ASN A 313 23.73 -13.64 6.33
CA ASN A 313 25.02 -13.59 5.64
C ASN A 313 24.85 -12.70 4.41
N TYR A 314 25.44 -11.50 4.42
CA TYR A 314 25.25 -10.50 3.41
C TYR A 314 26.55 -9.93 2.87
N HIS A 315 26.49 -9.41 1.65
CA HIS A 315 27.55 -8.59 1.07
C HIS A 315 26.95 -7.54 0.12
N PHE A 316 27.77 -6.56 -0.23
CA PHE A 316 27.40 -5.52 -1.18
C PHE A 316 28.21 -5.66 -2.46
N GLU A 317 27.57 -5.31 -3.60
CA GLU A 317 28.23 -5.19 -4.88
C GLU A 317 27.98 -3.82 -5.52
N ILE A 318 29.03 -3.29 -6.17
CA ILE A 318 28.90 -2.03 -6.89
C ILE A 318 28.07 -2.27 -8.14
N ALA A 319 27.03 -1.46 -8.32
CA ALA A 319 26.10 -1.57 -9.42
C ALA A 319 25.73 -0.19 -10.01
N GLN A 320 24.95 -0.19 -11.05
CA GLN A 320 24.42 1.04 -11.66
C GLN A 320 22.92 0.96 -11.83
N LYS A 321 22.22 2.02 -11.41
CA LYS A 321 20.80 2.20 -11.69
C LYS A 321 20.57 3.58 -12.31
N PRO A 322 19.66 3.71 -13.29
CA PRO A 322 19.46 4.96 -14.03
C PRO A 322 19.20 6.18 -13.15
N PHE A 323 18.52 5.98 -12.01
CA PHE A 323 18.10 7.01 -11.08
C PHE A 323 19.07 7.25 -9.90
N LEU A 324 20.12 6.43 -9.76
CA LEU A 324 21.12 6.57 -8.69
C LEU A 324 22.45 7.10 -9.22
N LYS A 325 23.10 7.96 -8.44
CA LYS A 325 24.46 8.48 -8.65
C LYS A 325 25.50 7.43 -8.21
N THR A 326 25.28 6.84 -7.05
CA THR A 326 26.03 5.70 -6.52
C THR A 326 25.05 4.60 -6.18
N CYS A 327 25.41 3.35 -6.41
CA CYS A 327 24.55 2.21 -6.15
C CYS A 327 25.36 1.05 -5.64
N LEU A 328 24.89 0.45 -4.54
CA LEU A 328 25.30 -0.84 -4.05
C LEU A 328 24.11 -1.78 -4.10
N GLU A 329 24.24 -2.93 -4.73
CA GLU A 329 23.27 -4.02 -4.60
C GLU A 329 23.53 -4.81 -3.33
N ILE A 330 22.45 -5.29 -2.71
CA ILE A 330 22.43 -6.02 -1.46
C ILE A 330 22.18 -7.49 -1.77
N TYR A 331 23.10 -8.34 -1.37
CA TYR A 331 22.98 -9.78 -1.50
C TYR A 331 22.84 -10.42 -0.11
N ILE A 332 21.91 -11.37 0.00
CA ILE A 332 21.75 -12.26 1.17
C ILE A 332 21.84 -13.69 0.66
N ASP A 333 22.81 -14.47 1.15
CA ASP A 333 23.07 -15.82 0.68
C ASP A 333 23.20 -15.89 -0.86
N ASP A 334 23.97 -14.96 -1.44
CA ASP A 334 24.22 -14.82 -2.88
C ASP A 334 22.98 -14.49 -3.74
N GLU A 335 21.84 -14.20 -3.12
CA GLU A 335 20.65 -13.73 -3.82
C GLU A 335 20.52 -12.21 -3.70
N ASN A 336 20.35 -11.52 -4.84
CA ASN A 336 20.10 -10.09 -4.85
C ASN A 336 18.71 -9.80 -4.26
N VAL A 337 18.68 -9.11 -3.12
CA VAL A 337 17.45 -8.76 -2.40
C VAL A 337 17.07 -7.28 -2.53
N GLY A 338 17.97 -6.45 -3.06
CA GLY A 338 17.68 -5.03 -3.16
C GLY A 338 18.91 -4.17 -3.48
N PHE A 339 18.80 -2.90 -3.18
CA PHE A 339 19.85 -1.92 -3.43
C PHE A 339 19.80 -0.77 -2.42
N LEU A 340 20.91 -0.06 -2.31
CA LEU A 340 21.00 1.24 -1.65
C LEU A 340 21.87 2.21 -2.46
N GLY A 341 21.67 3.52 -2.30
CA GLY A 341 22.49 4.49 -3.01
C GLY A 341 22.04 5.94 -2.89
N GLU A 342 22.82 6.84 -3.51
CA GLU A 342 22.50 8.27 -3.62
C GLU A 342 21.67 8.55 -4.86
N VAL A 343 20.57 9.28 -4.70
CA VAL A 343 19.67 9.65 -5.80
C VAL A 343 20.33 10.73 -6.69
N LYS A 344 20.22 10.57 -8.02
CA LYS A 344 20.75 11.54 -8.98
C LYS A 344 20.11 12.91 -8.82
N ARG A 345 20.88 13.96 -9.04
CA ARG A 345 20.40 15.34 -8.99
C ARG A 345 19.28 15.64 -9.97
N SER A 346 19.27 14.98 -11.13
CA SER A 346 18.19 15.10 -12.13
C SER A 346 16.85 14.59 -11.59
N VAL A 347 16.87 13.50 -10.82
CA VAL A 347 15.68 12.95 -10.16
C VAL A 347 15.22 13.89 -9.03
N LEU A 348 16.14 14.36 -8.19
CA LEU A 348 15.81 15.27 -7.09
C LEU A 348 15.17 16.58 -7.55
N LYS A 349 15.53 17.06 -8.75
CA LYS A 349 14.87 18.23 -9.37
C LYS A 349 13.38 18.01 -9.62
N PHE A 350 12.97 16.81 -10.03
CA PHE A 350 11.56 16.47 -10.22
C PHE A 350 10.77 16.57 -8.90
N TYR A 351 11.41 16.25 -7.78
CA TYR A 351 10.82 16.31 -6.44
C TYR A 351 11.05 17.64 -5.71
N ASP A 352 11.66 18.63 -6.37
CA ASP A 352 12.01 19.95 -5.79
C ASP A 352 12.88 19.83 -4.51
N ILE A 353 13.83 18.88 -4.50
CA ILE A 353 14.76 18.69 -3.39
C ILE A 353 16.16 19.21 -3.76
N LYS A 354 16.72 20.10 -2.91
CA LYS A 354 18.03 20.70 -3.10
C LYS A 354 19.18 19.95 -2.40
N TYR A 355 18.87 19.05 -1.51
CA TYR A 355 19.82 18.29 -0.69
C TYR A 355 20.07 16.91 -1.25
N PRO A 356 21.20 16.26 -0.93
CA PRO A 356 21.42 14.84 -1.20
C PRO A 356 20.34 13.98 -0.51
N VAL A 357 19.92 12.92 -1.21
CA VAL A 357 18.96 11.94 -0.70
C VAL A 357 19.53 10.56 -0.93
N TYR A 358 19.47 9.74 0.08
CA TYR A 358 19.93 8.36 0.10
C TYR A 358 18.73 7.43 0.24
N VAL A 359 18.73 6.36 -0.53
CA VAL A 359 17.60 5.44 -0.60
C VAL A 359 18.06 3.99 -0.46
N CYS A 360 17.19 3.18 0.12
CA CYS A 360 17.31 1.73 0.08
C CYS A 360 15.95 1.14 -0.25
N GLU A 361 15.92 0.12 -1.09
CA GLU A 361 14.72 -0.69 -1.28
C GLU A 361 15.11 -2.16 -1.37
N MET A 362 14.53 -3.01 -0.50
CA MET A 362 14.88 -4.42 -0.42
C MET A 362 13.72 -5.31 0.00
N ASN A 363 13.80 -6.57 -0.40
CA ASN A 363 12.94 -7.65 0.06
C ASN A 363 13.62 -8.37 1.21
N LEU A 364 12.95 -8.47 2.35
CA LEU A 364 13.47 -9.20 3.50
C LEU A 364 13.08 -10.68 3.41
N LYS A 365 14.01 -11.54 3.77
CA LYS A 365 13.80 -12.98 3.95
C LYS A 365 13.37 -13.27 5.38
N ASP A 366 12.96 -14.50 5.66
CA ASP A 366 12.68 -14.92 7.04
C ASP A 366 13.93 -14.82 7.92
N VAL A 367 13.71 -14.48 9.21
CA VAL A 367 14.79 -14.41 10.21
C VAL A 367 15.48 -15.76 10.33
N LYS A 368 16.79 -15.77 10.21
CA LYS A 368 17.58 -16.96 10.50
C LYS A 368 17.73 -17.13 12.01
N PRO A 369 17.53 -18.36 12.54
CA PRO A 369 17.81 -18.61 13.94
C PRO A 369 19.28 -18.32 14.24
N SER A 370 19.55 -17.55 15.27
CA SER A 370 20.90 -17.44 15.81
C SER A 370 21.20 -18.64 16.69
N THR A 371 22.36 -19.23 16.48
CA THR A 371 22.93 -20.23 17.42
C THR A 371 23.72 -19.52 18.49
N TYR A 372 23.49 -19.89 19.73
CA TYR A 372 24.34 -19.38 20.83
C TYR A 372 25.77 -19.86 20.63
N GLU A 373 26.72 -18.95 20.61
CA GLU A 373 28.14 -19.24 20.70
C GLU A 373 28.70 -18.68 22.01
N GLU A 374 29.50 -19.49 22.68
CA GLU A 374 30.15 -19.06 23.91
C GLU A 374 31.19 -17.96 23.62
N ILE A 375 31.09 -16.86 24.36
CA ILE A 375 32.01 -15.73 24.22
C ILE A 375 33.34 -16.13 24.83
N SER A 376 34.45 -15.85 24.12
CA SER A 376 35.79 -16.10 24.61
C SER A 376 36.03 -15.36 25.93
N LYS A 377 36.60 -16.08 26.91
CA LYS A 377 37.04 -15.53 28.23
C LYS A 377 38.43 -14.92 28.19
N PHE A 378 39.11 -15.05 27.06
CA PHE A 378 40.51 -14.61 26.91
C PHE A 378 40.60 -13.23 26.26
N PRO A 379 41.61 -12.42 26.56
CA PRO A 379 41.76 -11.08 26.03
C PRO A 379 41.98 -11.10 24.51
N LYS A 380 41.48 -10.07 23.85
CA LYS A 380 41.71 -9.82 22.42
C LYS A 380 43.04 -9.11 22.22
N ILE A 381 43.71 -9.37 21.10
CA ILE A 381 44.87 -8.60 20.64
C ILE A 381 44.45 -7.78 19.41
N GLU A 382 44.73 -6.50 19.41
CA GLU A 382 44.47 -5.59 18.30
C GLU A 382 45.75 -5.17 17.61
N LYS A 383 45.76 -5.19 16.27
CA LYS A 383 46.89 -4.73 15.45
C LYS A 383 46.36 -3.84 14.31
N ASP A 384 47.07 -2.79 14.02
CA ASP A 384 46.72 -1.85 12.98
C ASP A 384 47.63 -2.00 11.76
N ILE A 385 47.06 -1.99 10.55
CA ILE A 385 47.79 -1.95 9.29
C ILE A 385 47.29 -0.83 8.41
N SER A 386 48.23 -0.14 7.76
CA SER A 386 47.89 0.96 6.83
C SER A 386 48.22 0.55 5.40
N ILE A 387 47.22 0.58 4.53
CA ILE A 387 47.34 0.16 3.13
C ILE A 387 47.13 1.38 2.22
N LEU A 388 48.10 1.58 1.32
CA LEU A 388 48.00 2.62 0.31
C LEU A 388 47.22 2.10 -0.90
N ILE A 389 46.14 2.81 -1.27
CA ILE A 389 45.36 2.55 -2.48
C ILE A 389 45.33 3.78 -3.34
N ARG A 390 45.11 3.62 -4.65
CA ARG A 390 44.86 4.77 -5.55
C ARG A 390 43.52 5.41 -5.24
N LYS A 391 43.37 6.71 -5.42
CA LYS A 391 42.11 7.43 -5.16
C LYS A 391 40.91 6.92 -5.97
N GLY A 392 41.15 6.25 -7.10
CA GLY A 392 40.12 5.61 -7.91
C GLY A 392 39.71 4.20 -7.44
N ASP A 393 40.48 3.60 -6.53
CA ASP A 393 40.21 2.24 -6.05
C ASP A 393 39.18 2.24 -4.93
N TYR A 394 38.42 1.17 -4.86
CA TYR A 394 37.37 1.03 -3.85
C TYR A 394 37.89 0.27 -2.60
N TYR A 395 37.53 0.78 -1.43
CA TYR A 395 37.71 0.11 -0.14
C TYR A 395 37.25 -1.35 -0.18
N LEU A 396 36.10 -1.61 -0.84
CA LEU A 396 35.48 -2.93 -0.96
C LEU A 396 36.43 -3.98 -1.53
N ASN A 397 37.37 -3.60 -2.42
CA ASN A 397 38.35 -4.53 -2.99
C ASN A 397 39.34 -5.01 -1.94
N VAL A 398 39.80 -4.11 -1.07
CA VAL A 398 40.69 -4.43 0.04
C VAL A 398 39.97 -5.31 1.08
N GLU A 399 38.73 -4.94 1.40
CA GLU A 399 37.90 -5.70 2.33
C GLU A 399 37.66 -7.13 1.86
N LYS A 400 37.21 -7.30 0.59
CA LYS A 400 37.03 -8.64 -0.02
C LYS A 400 38.34 -9.44 -0.01
N PHE A 401 39.46 -8.80 -0.31
CA PHE A 401 40.73 -9.48 -0.30
C PHE A 401 41.10 -10.01 1.09
N ILE A 402 40.99 -9.17 2.12
CA ILE A 402 41.31 -9.59 3.52
C ILE A 402 40.37 -10.70 4.00
N LYS A 403 39.04 -10.58 3.72
CA LYS A 403 38.06 -11.63 4.07
C LYS A 403 38.40 -12.98 3.44
N ASN A 404 38.87 -12.98 2.20
CA ASN A 404 39.20 -14.21 1.48
C ASN A 404 40.47 -14.87 1.94
N LEU A 405 41.34 -14.19 2.69
CA LEU A 405 42.60 -14.76 3.21
C LEU A 405 42.38 -15.82 4.28
N LYS A 406 41.19 -15.94 4.88
CA LYS A 406 40.86 -16.90 5.96
C LYS A 406 41.93 -16.89 7.05
N ILE A 407 42.21 -15.74 7.61
CA ILE A 407 43.26 -15.47 8.57
C ILE A 407 42.97 -16.22 9.88
N PRO A 408 43.91 -17.02 10.43
CA PRO A 408 43.73 -17.69 11.72
C PRO A 408 43.50 -16.69 12.85
N PHE A 409 42.57 -17.02 13.76
CA PHE A 409 42.25 -16.22 14.97
C PHE A 409 41.73 -14.80 14.71
N LEU A 410 41.62 -14.36 13.47
CA LEU A 410 41.00 -13.08 13.14
C LEU A 410 39.50 -13.20 13.34
N ILE A 411 38.96 -12.46 14.31
CA ILE A 411 37.54 -12.47 14.62
C ILE A 411 36.82 -11.25 14.07
N ASP A 412 37.55 -10.16 13.81
CA ASP A 412 37.01 -8.93 13.26
C ASP A 412 38.09 -8.08 12.61
N PHE A 413 37.71 -7.26 11.60
CA PHE A 413 38.56 -6.20 11.09
C PHE A 413 37.71 -5.06 10.56
N TYR A 414 38.13 -3.81 10.76
CA TYR A 414 37.40 -2.64 10.35
C TYR A 414 38.33 -1.45 10.08
N LEU A 415 37.87 -0.53 9.25
CA LEU A 415 38.56 0.70 8.91
C LEU A 415 38.52 1.68 10.10
N ILE A 416 39.65 2.17 10.54
CA ILE A 416 39.75 3.14 11.64
C ILE A 416 40.16 4.54 11.19
N ASP A 417 40.91 4.65 10.06
CA ASP A 417 41.37 5.94 9.57
C ASP A 417 41.48 5.95 8.03
N VAL A 418 41.24 7.10 7.44
CA VAL A 418 41.49 7.40 6.03
C VAL A 418 42.30 8.68 5.94
N TYR A 419 43.55 8.56 5.54
CA TYR A 419 44.44 9.69 5.41
C TYR A 419 44.73 10.02 3.95
N GLU A 420 44.58 11.30 3.59
CA GLU A 420 45.00 11.88 2.32
C GLU A 420 45.91 13.07 2.58
N GLY A 421 47.13 13.07 2.04
CA GLY A 421 48.06 14.13 2.27
C GLY A 421 49.31 14.05 1.37
N GLN A 422 50.06 15.12 1.32
CA GLN A 422 51.25 15.21 0.46
C GLN A 422 52.32 14.15 0.74
N SER A 423 52.39 13.63 1.99
CA SER A 423 53.37 12.63 2.39
C SER A 423 53.19 11.24 1.72
N ILE A 424 52.05 10.97 1.15
CA ILE A 424 51.70 9.68 0.49
C ILE A 424 51.51 9.84 -1.03
N GLY A 425 51.62 11.07 -1.54
CA GLY A 425 51.35 11.42 -2.95
C GLY A 425 49.89 11.76 -3.23
N GLU A 426 49.68 12.70 -4.18
CA GLU A 426 48.34 13.22 -4.48
C GLU A 426 47.35 12.18 -5.05
N ASP A 427 47.86 11.12 -5.69
CA ASP A 427 47.09 10.06 -6.32
C ASP A 427 46.68 8.91 -5.37
N TYR A 428 47.15 8.96 -4.14
CA TYR A 428 46.95 7.89 -3.17
C TYR A 428 46.17 8.36 -1.94
N ARG A 429 45.56 7.40 -1.28
CA ARG A 429 45.01 7.51 0.08
C ARG A 429 45.45 6.31 0.92
N SER A 430 45.69 6.53 2.21
CA SER A 430 45.99 5.48 3.15
C SER A 430 44.76 5.05 3.90
N LEU A 431 44.46 3.77 3.86
CA LEU A 431 43.38 3.14 4.63
C LEU A 431 44.03 2.39 5.81
N THR A 432 43.72 2.78 7.03
CA THR A 432 44.19 2.08 8.23
C THR A 432 43.13 1.16 8.77
N PHE A 433 43.43 -0.12 8.82
CA PHE A 433 42.53 -1.14 9.30
C PHE A 433 43.02 -1.64 10.67
N ARG A 434 42.05 -1.84 11.58
CA ARG A 434 42.29 -2.58 12.82
C ARG A 434 41.87 -4.01 12.62
N LEU A 435 42.77 -4.94 12.96
CA LEU A 435 42.56 -6.38 12.97
C LEU A 435 42.45 -6.84 14.43
N VAL A 436 41.39 -7.58 14.74
CA VAL A 436 41.12 -8.07 16.10
C VAL A 436 41.29 -9.58 16.13
N PHE A 437 42.22 -10.05 16.93
CA PHE A 437 42.53 -11.47 17.07
C PHE A 437 42.07 -12.01 18.43
N ASN A 438 41.50 -13.20 18.41
CA ASN A 438 41.11 -13.90 19.66
C ASN A 438 41.06 -15.41 19.43
N GLU A 439 41.30 -16.17 20.49
CA GLU A 439 41.17 -17.63 20.54
C GLU A 439 40.19 -17.99 21.68
N LYS A 440 39.33 -18.99 21.44
CA LYS A 440 38.30 -19.38 22.42
C LYS A 440 38.85 -20.13 23.63
N ASN A 441 40.00 -20.85 23.46
CA ASN A 441 40.49 -21.82 24.43
C ASN A 441 41.75 -21.36 25.18
N ARG A 442 42.42 -20.30 24.72
CA ARG A 442 43.68 -19.82 25.33
C ARG A 442 43.94 -18.34 25.03
N THR A 443 44.82 -17.73 25.78
CA THR A 443 45.36 -16.41 25.46
C THR A 443 46.35 -16.54 24.28
N LEU A 444 46.20 -15.69 23.26
CA LEU A 444 47.19 -15.58 22.18
C LEU A 444 48.44 -14.86 22.68
N LYS A 445 49.59 -15.22 22.15
CA LYS A 445 50.85 -14.49 22.38
C LYS A 445 51.07 -13.44 21.31
N ASP A 446 51.69 -12.32 21.68
CA ASP A 446 51.98 -11.22 20.74
C ASP A 446 52.88 -11.67 19.58
N GLU A 447 53.81 -12.61 19.84
CA GLU A 447 54.68 -13.15 18.80
C GLU A 447 53.89 -13.92 17.74
N GLU A 448 52.93 -14.76 18.13
CA GLU A 448 52.07 -15.53 17.21
C GLU A 448 51.23 -14.58 16.31
N VAL A 449 50.68 -13.52 16.91
CA VAL A 449 49.86 -12.53 16.16
C VAL A 449 50.76 -11.71 15.24
N ASN A 450 51.96 -11.37 15.60
CA ASN A 450 52.91 -10.67 14.76
C ASN A 450 53.34 -11.51 13.54
N GLU A 451 53.54 -12.82 13.71
CA GLU A 451 53.84 -13.75 12.60
C GLU A 451 52.66 -13.75 11.59
N ILE A 452 51.43 -13.90 12.08
CA ILE A 452 50.22 -13.82 11.23
C ILE A 452 50.12 -12.47 10.53
N LEU A 453 50.42 -11.37 11.24
CA LEU A 453 50.36 -10.02 10.67
C LEU A 453 51.40 -9.89 9.52
N MET A 454 52.61 -10.44 9.67
CA MET A 454 53.61 -10.43 8.60
C MET A 454 53.17 -11.25 7.38
N GLU A 455 52.50 -12.40 7.58
CA GLU A 455 51.94 -13.16 6.47
C GLU A 455 50.83 -12.37 5.73
N ILE A 456 49.98 -11.63 6.46
CA ILE A 456 48.94 -10.77 5.86
C ILE A 456 49.60 -9.67 5.02
N ILE A 457 50.60 -9.00 5.57
CA ILE A 457 51.38 -7.95 4.88
C ILE A 457 51.99 -8.51 3.59
N GLN A 458 52.65 -9.64 3.68
CA GLN A 458 53.27 -10.27 2.51
C GLN A 458 52.24 -10.60 1.42
N LYS A 459 51.09 -11.18 1.78
CA LYS A 459 50.01 -11.50 0.81
C LYS A 459 49.40 -10.24 0.20
N LEU A 460 49.30 -9.15 0.95
CA LEU A 460 48.86 -7.84 0.43
C LEU A 460 49.86 -7.30 -0.58
N GLU A 461 51.18 -7.31 -0.25
CA GLU A 461 52.24 -6.82 -1.13
C GLU A 461 52.35 -7.67 -2.39
N ASP A 462 52.23 -9.00 -2.30
CA ASP A 462 52.23 -9.92 -3.45
C ASP A 462 51.05 -9.65 -4.42
N ASN A 463 49.94 -9.10 -3.92
CA ASN A 463 48.78 -8.69 -4.73
C ASN A 463 48.83 -7.22 -5.13
N GLY A 464 49.96 -6.54 -4.98
CA GLY A 464 50.19 -5.20 -5.49
C GLY A 464 49.71 -4.05 -4.57
N TYR A 465 49.29 -4.36 -3.35
CA TYR A 465 49.01 -3.35 -2.34
C TYR A 465 50.29 -2.86 -1.69
N LYS A 466 50.41 -1.58 -1.43
CA LYS A 466 51.55 -1.04 -0.67
C LYS A 466 51.15 -0.90 0.80
N VAL A 467 51.80 -1.65 1.67
CA VAL A 467 51.56 -1.57 3.12
C VAL A 467 52.55 -0.58 3.73
N ARG A 468 52.04 0.39 4.47
CA ARG A 468 52.86 1.35 5.21
C ARG A 468 53.21 0.72 6.56
N ARG A 469 54.49 0.44 6.79
CA ARG A 469 55.00 0.02 8.09
C ARG A 469 54.98 1.23 9.03
N ILE A 470 54.28 1.13 10.14
CA ILE A 470 54.22 2.16 11.18
C ILE A 470 55.47 2.01 12.07
#